data_056d99664a54d2b9208a80d2ed46901a
#
_entry.id   056d99664a54d2b9208a80d2ed46901a
#
_cell.length_a   1.000
_cell.length_b   1.000
_cell.length_c   1.000
_cell.angle_alpha   90.00
_cell.angle_beta   90.00
_cell.angle_gamma   90.00
#
_symmetry.space_group_name_H-M   'P 1'
#
loop_
_entity.id
_entity.type
_entity.pdbx_description
1 polymer ?
#
loop_
_entity_poly.entity_id
_entity_poly.type
_entity_poly.pdbx_seq_one_letter_code
_entity_poly.pdbx_strand_id
1 'polypeptide(L)'
;MTDYNCFEIRRAGEWSNSFELCVLTYEERFLRRKVITTVHDETILIDLEHTTSLDHGDALLLEDGRFIEVIAAEEPLLQITGDDLVRLAWHVGNRHTPCQIERERLLIQADPVIGHMLEHLGAI
;
A
#
# COMPACT_ATOMS: atom_id res chain seq x y z
N MET A 1 -25.37 3.51 5.44
CA MET A 1 -25.35 3.95 4.02
C MET A 1 -24.06 4.67 3.73
N THR A 2 -23.43 4.39 2.60
CA THR A 2 -22.19 5.04 2.18
C THR A 2 -22.49 6.22 1.25
N ASP A 3 -21.58 7.19 1.23
CA ASP A 3 -21.73 8.37 0.37
C ASP A 3 -21.44 8.05 -1.09
N TYR A 4 -20.54 7.10 -1.33
CA TYR A 4 -20.13 6.71 -2.69
C TYR A 4 -20.02 5.21 -2.84
N ASN A 5 -20.14 4.73 -4.08
CA ASN A 5 -19.90 3.33 -4.44
C ASN A 5 -18.82 3.25 -5.53
N CYS A 6 -17.93 2.29 -5.40
CA CYS A 6 -16.82 2.08 -6.34
C CYS A 6 -16.73 0.61 -6.72
N PHE A 7 -16.81 0.30 -8.01
CA PHE A 7 -16.71 -1.06 -8.53
C PHE A 7 -15.48 -1.27 -9.41
N GLU A 8 -14.77 -0.21 -9.75
CA GLU A 8 -13.60 -0.25 -10.63
C GLU A 8 -12.53 0.69 -10.15
N ILE A 9 -11.28 0.40 -10.54
CA ILE A 9 -10.15 1.28 -10.29
C ILE A 9 -9.50 1.68 -11.61
N ARG A 10 -8.67 2.73 -11.57
CA ARG A 10 -7.79 3.14 -12.66
C ARG A 10 -6.39 3.28 -12.10
N ARG A 11 -5.41 2.78 -12.84
CA ARG A 11 -4.01 2.86 -12.41
C ARG A 11 -3.45 4.26 -12.60
N ALA A 12 -2.41 4.57 -11.84
CA ALA A 12 -1.72 5.86 -11.95
C ALA A 12 -1.35 6.16 -13.40
N GLY A 13 -1.64 7.37 -13.85
CA GLY A 13 -1.40 7.79 -15.23
C GLY A 13 -2.51 7.47 -16.22
N GLU A 14 -3.53 6.70 -15.82
CA GLU A 14 -4.65 6.29 -16.69
C GLU A 14 -5.94 7.08 -16.39
N TRP A 15 -5.86 8.09 -15.59
CA TRP A 15 -7.01 8.92 -15.19
C TRP A 15 -6.55 10.36 -14.94
N SER A 16 -7.50 11.26 -14.78
CA SER A 16 -7.22 12.65 -14.44
C SER A 16 -8.39 13.28 -13.67
N ASN A 17 -8.09 14.35 -12.92
CA ASN A 17 -9.09 15.19 -12.24
C ASN A 17 -9.85 14.48 -11.12
N SER A 18 -9.16 14.14 -10.04
CA SER A 18 -9.83 13.71 -8.81
C SER A 18 -10.44 14.92 -8.09
N PHE A 19 -11.58 14.69 -7.43
CA PHE A 19 -12.21 15.72 -6.60
C PHE A 19 -11.98 15.45 -5.11
N GLU A 20 -11.42 14.31 -4.76
CA GLU A 20 -11.29 13.86 -3.39
C GLU A 20 -10.08 12.93 -3.26
N LEU A 21 -9.60 12.72 -2.04
CA LEU A 21 -8.46 11.88 -1.72
C LEU A 21 -8.79 10.86 -0.63
N CYS A 22 -8.21 9.68 -0.74
CA CYS A 22 -8.16 8.67 0.33
C CYS A 22 -6.72 8.39 0.69
N VAL A 23 -6.36 8.57 1.96
CA VAL A 23 -5.02 8.25 2.45
C VAL A 23 -5.09 6.88 3.11
N LEU A 24 -4.41 5.90 2.54
CA LEU A 24 -4.49 4.50 2.94
C LEU A 24 -3.12 3.93 3.25
N THR A 25 -3.04 3.14 4.33
CA THR A 25 -1.83 2.36 4.66
C THR A 25 -1.66 1.22 3.67
N TYR A 26 -0.51 0.55 3.71
CA TYR A 26 -0.25 -0.60 2.85
C TYR A 26 -1.35 -1.67 3.00
N GLU A 27 -1.73 -2.02 4.23
CA GLU A 27 -2.78 -3.01 4.48
C GLU A 27 -4.14 -2.56 3.98
N GLU A 28 -4.48 -1.29 4.16
CA GLU A 28 -5.75 -0.73 3.70
C GLU A 28 -5.86 -0.68 2.18
N ARG A 29 -4.75 -0.69 1.47
CA ARG A 29 -4.73 -0.67 0.00
C ARG A 29 -4.91 -2.03 -0.64
N PHE A 30 -4.93 -3.11 0.15
CA PHE A 30 -5.18 -4.47 -0.33
C PHE A 30 -6.63 -4.84 0.04
N LEU A 31 -7.52 -4.79 -0.95
CA LEU A 31 -8.94 -4.90 -0.68
C LEU A 31 -9.74 -5.46 -1.86
N ARG A 32 -10.92 -5.95 -1.57
CA ARG A 32 -11.91 -6.34 -2.55
C ARG A 32 -13.25 -5.70 -2.23
N ARG A 33 -13.79 -5.96 -1.03
CA ARG A 33 -15.03 -5.35 -0.58
C ARG A 33 -14.83 -4.77 0.82
N LYS A 34 -14.91 -3.45 0.91
CA LYS A 34 -14.63 -2.74 2.16
C LYS A 34 -15.22 -1.34 2.12
N VAL A 35 -15.62 -0.84 3.27
CA VAL A 35 -15.97 0.58 3.42
C VAL A 35 -14.72 1.31 3.90
N ILE A 36 -14.33 2.35 3.17
CA ILE A 36 -13.22 3.22 3.55
C ILE A 36 -13.70 4.67 3.67
N THR A 37 -12.87 5.51 4.24
CA THR A 37 -13.20 6.91 4.52
C THR A 37 -12.24 7.85 3.79
N THR A 38 -12.77 8.91 3.21
CA THR A 38 -11.97 9.95 2.56
C THR A 38 -11.35 10.91 3.56
N VAL A 39 -10.48 11.80 3.09
CA VAL A 39 -9.87 12.85 3.92
C VAL A 39 -10.91 13.85 4.48
N HIS A 40 -12.11 13.90 3.91
CA HIS A 40 -13.22 14.74 4.39
C HIS A 40 -14.31 13.93 5.11
N ASP A 41 -13.93 12.73 5.62
CA ASP A 41 -14.82 11.85 6.39
C ASP A 41 -16.06 11.35 5.65
N GLU A 42 -16.01 11.34 4.32
CA GLU A 42 -17.04 10.69 3.51
C GLU A 42 -16.72 9.21 3.35
N THR A 43 -17.75 8.38 3.26
CA THR A 43 -17.59 6.93 3.18
C THR A 43 -17.75 6.42 1.75
N ILE A 44 -16.94 5.42 1.40
CA ILE A 44 -16.97 4.77 0.09
C ILE A 44 -17.13 3.27 0.31
N LEU A 45 -18.15 2.68 -0.31
CA LEU A 45 -18.20 1.23 -0.43
C LEU A 45 -17.41 0.83 -1.67
N ILE A 46 -16.31 0.12 -1.44
CA ILE A 46 -15.53 -0.49 -2.50
C ILE A 46 -16.01 -1.93 -2.65
N ASP A 47 -16.36 -2.31 -3.86
CA ASP A 47 -16.81 -3.66 -4.18
C ASP A 47 -16.24 -4.06 -5.53
N LEU A 48 -15.00 -4.57 -5.50
CA LEU A 48 -14.27 -4.96 -6.70
C LEU A 48 -14.54 -6.42 -7.03
N GLU A 49 -14.38 -6.78 -8.30
CA GLU A 49 -14.56 -8.14 -8.78
C GLU A 49 -13.52 -9.09 -8.17
N HIS A 50 -12.29 -8.61 -8.00
CA HIS A 50 -11.17 -9.38 -7.45
C HIS A 50 -10.46 -8.60 -6.36
N THR A 51 -9.82 -9.30 -5.42
CA THR A 51 -8.92 -8.69 -4.46
C THR A 51 -7.80 -7.98 -5.20
N THR A 52 -7.61 -6.71 -4.89
CA THR A 52 -6.70 -5.83 -5.63
C THR A 52 -5.79 -5.07 -4.68
N SER A 53 -4.52 -4.97 -5.04
CA SER A 53 -3.56 -4.11 -4.35
C SER A 53 -3.53 -2.76 -5.05
N LEU A 54 -3.86 -1.70 -4.32
CA LEU A 54 -3.81 -0.34 -4.85
C LEU A 54 -2.45 0.28 -4.59
N ASP A 55 -1.96 1.06 -5.56
CA ASP A 55 -0.72 1.79 -5.44
C ASP A 55 -0.99 3.28 -5.25
N HIS A 56 0.02 3.99 -4.76
CA HIS A 56 -0.04 5.45 -4.69
C HIS A 56 -0.28 6.03 -6.09
N GLY A 57 -1.25 6.92 -6.18
CA GLY A 57 -1.61 7.56 -7.45
C GLY A 57 -2.67 6.81 -8.25
N ASP A 58 -3.09 5.63 -7.82
CA ASP A 58 -4.24 4.96 -8.41
C ASP A 58 -5.51 5.73 -8.07
N ALA A 59 -6.59 5.49 -8.78
CA ALA A 59 -7.87 6.15 -8.53
C ALA A 59 -9.01 5.15 -8.41
N LEU A 60 -9.96 5.52 -7.56
CA LEU A 60 -11.24 4.84 -7.44
C LEU A 60 -12.22 5.49 -8.40
N LEU A 61 -12.77 4.71 -9.33
CA LEU A 61 -13.79 5.18 -10.25
C LEU A 61 -15.17 4.99 -9.62
N LEU A 62 -15.84 6.08 -9.35
CA LEU A 62 -17.18 6.06 -8.74
C LEU A 62 -18.26 5.78 -9.79
N GLU A 63 -19.43 5.37 -9.32
CA GLU A 63 -20.59 5.12 -10.19
C GLU A 63 -20.94 6.32 -11.08
N ASP A 64 -20.74 7.53 -10.57
CA ASP A 64 -21.05 8.76 -11.31
C ASP A 64 -19.96 9.22 -12.28
N GLY A 65 -18.89 8.42 -12.42
CA GLY A 65 -17.79 8.71 -13.33
C GLY A 65 -16.68 9.58 -12.76
N ARG A 66 -16.79 10.04 -11.51
CA ARG A 66 -15.75 10.85 -10.88
C ARG A 66 -14.67 9.96 -10.27
N PHE A 67 -13.52 10.56 -9.97
CA PHE A 67 -12.38 9.86 -9.41
C PHE A 67 -12.03 10.34 -8.00
N ILE A 68 -11.65 9.39 -7.15
CA ILE A 68 -11.02 9.66 -5.85
C ILE A 68 -9.62 9.10 -5.92
N GLU A 69 -8.62 9.95 -5.67
CA GLU A 69 -7.22 9.54 -5.74
C GLU A 69 -6.79 8.81 -4.48
N VAL A 70 -6.03 7.73 -4.65
CA VAL A 70 -5.44 6.96 -3.56
C VAL A 70 -4.04 7.49 -3.27
N ILE A 71 -3.83 7.91 -2.03
CA ILE A 71 -2.54 8.38 -1.53
C ILE A 71 -2.01 7.37 -0.53
N ALA A 72 -0.78 6.92 -0.71
CA ALA A 72 -0.14 6.03 0.26
C ALA A 72 0.17 6.80 1.54
N ALA A 73 -0.34 6.31 2.67
CA ALA A 73 -0.07 6.92 3.96
C ALA A 73 1.41 6.79 4.33
N GLU A 74 1.93 7.79 5.03
CA GLU A 74 3.27 7.66 5.62
C GLU A 74 3.21 6.62 6.73
N GLU A 75 4.19 5.71 6.74
CA GLU A 75 4.26 4.63 7.71
C GLU A 75 5.70 4.48 8.19
N PRO A 76 5.90 4.06 9.45
CA PRO A 76 7.25 3.73 9.93
C PRO A 76 7.84 2.59 9.10
N LEU A 77 9.05 2.78 8.61
CA LEU A 77 9.77 1.79 7.83
C LEU A 77 11.10 1.48 8.50
N LEU A 78 11.61 0.26 8.30
CA LEU A 78 12.97 -0.11 8.62
C LEU A 78 13.80 -0.09 7.33
N GLN A 79 14.93 0.61 7.38
CA GLN A 79 15.93 0.57 6.34
C GLN A 79 16.92 -0.54 6.69
N ILE A 80 17.13 -1.47 5.77
CA ILE A 80 18.02 -2.61 5.97
C ILE A 80 19.21 -2.45 5.03
N THR A 81 20.40 -2.42 5.61
CA THR A 81 21.66 -2.41 4.88
C THR A 81 22.52 -3.58 5.37
N GLY A 82 23.53 -3.93 4.60
CA GLY A 82 24.44 -5.02 4.96
C GLY A 82 25.24 -5.47 3.74
N ASP A 83 26.24 -6.31 3.96
CA ASP A 83 27.16 -6.76 2.92
C ASP A 83 26.49 -7.70 1.91
N ASP A 84 25.45 -8.43 2.33
CA ASP A 84 24.75 -9.38 1.47
C ASP A 84 23.24 -9.12 1.49
N LEU A 85 22.82 -8.10 0.74
CA LEU A 85 21.42 -7.71 0.64
C LEU A 85 20.56 -8.79 -0.02
N VAL A 86 21.11 -9.56 -0.94
CA VAL A 86 20.36 -10.64 -1.62
C VAL A 86 19.94 -11.69 -0.60
N ARG A 87 20.85 -12.09 0.28
CA ARG A 87 20.56 -13.05 1.35
C ARG A 87 19.53 -12.49 2.33
N LEU A 88 19.68 -11.22 2.72
CA LEU A 88 18.74 -10.56 3.62
C LEU A 88 17.34 -10.46 2.99
N ALA A 89 17.27 -10.13 1.70
CA ALA A 89 16.00 -10.08 0.97
C ALA A 89 15.34 -11.47 0.94
N TRP A 90 16.12 -12.54 0.77
CA TRP A 90 15.58 -13.89 0.80
C TRP A 90 14.94 -14.22 2.15
N HIS A 91 15.63 -13.87 3.25
CA HIS A 91 15.08 -14.10 4.60
C HIS A 91 13.80 -13.28 4.86
N VAL A 92 13.74 -12.04 4.38
CA VAL A 92 12.54 -11.22 4.47
C VAL A 92 11.39 -11.86 3.69
N GLY A 93 11.65 -12.27 2.45
CA GLY A 93 10.66 -12.93 1.60
C GLY A 93 10.17 -14.24 2.18
N ASN A 94 11.07 -15.02 2.81
CA ASN A 94 10.72 -16.29 3.45
C ASN A 94 9.76 -16.10 4.65
N ARG A 95 9.66 -14.89 5.17
CA ARG A 95 8.71 -14.51 6.24
C ARG A 95 7.43 -13.90 5.66
N HIS A 96 7.28 -13.89 4.34
CA HIS A 96 6.15 -13.28 3.63
C HIS A 96 5.94 -11.80 3.98
N THR A 97 7.04 -11.10 4.25
CA THR A 97 7.03 -9.69 4.59
C THR A 97 7.17 -8.84 3.32
N PRO A 98 6.27 -7.88 3.07
CA PRO A 98 6.44 -6.95 1.97
C PRO A 98 7.77 -6.20 2.08
N CYS A 99 8.50 -6.12 0.97
CA CYS A 99 9.84 -5.56 0.94
C CYS A 99 10.04 -4.75 -0.33
N GLN A 100 10.48 -3.50 -0.17
CA GLN A 100 10.93 -2.70 -1.30
C GLN A 100 12.43 -2.93 -1.46
N ILE A 101 12.83 -3.48 -2.60
CA ILE A 101 14.23 -3.81 -2.89
C ILE A 101 14.83 -2.66 -3.68
N GLU A 102 15.87 -2.03 -3.11
CA GLU A 102 16.66 -1.01 -3.76
C GLU A 102 18.10 -1.50 -3.90
N ARG A 103 18.90 -0.81 -4.70
CA ARG A 103 20.25 -1.27 -5.02
C ARG A 103 21.14 -1.46 -3.79
N GLU A 104 21.05 -0.54 -2.82
CA GLU A 104 21.92 -0.53 -1.66
C GLU A 104 21.22 -0.73 -0.33
N ARG A 105 19.89 -0.93 -0.37
CA ARG A 105 19.08 -1.11 0.84
C ARG A 105 17.79 -1.85 0.56
N LEU A 106 17.18 -2.37 1.64
CA LEU A 106 15.83 -2.88 1.63
C LEU A 106 14.97 -2.01 2.55
N LEU A 107 13.69 -1.86 2.21
CA LEU A 107 12.73 -1.18 3.07
C LEU A 107 11.59 -2.14 3.39
N ILE A 108 11.27 -2.26 4.67
CA ILE A 108 10.13 -3.03 5.16
C ILE A 108 9.33 -2.19 6.15
N GLN A 109 8.11 -2.59 6.43
CA GLN A 109 7.36 -1.99 7.51
C GLN A 109 8.06 -2.26 8.83
N ALA A 110 8.01 -1.31 9.76
CA ALA A 110 8.69 -1.43 11.05
C ALA A 110 8.13 -2.62 11.85
N ASP A 111 8.96 -3.61 12.07
CA ASP A 111 8.64 -4.83 12.81
C ASP A 111 9.84 -5.20 13.69
N PRO A 112 9.73 -5.07 15.03
CA PRO A 112 10.86 -5.34 15.92
C PRO A 112 11.36 -6.78 15.85
N VAL A 113 10.49 -7.75 15.60
CA VAL A 113 10.88 -9.17 15.54
C VAL A 113 11.72 -9.42 14.29
N ILE A 114 11.26 -8.94 13.13
CA ILE A 114 11.99 -9.12 11.87
C ILE A 114 13.27 -8.30 11.89
N GLY A 115 13.24 -7.08 12.42
CA GLY A 115 14.44 -6.24 12.56
C GLY A 115 15.52 -6.92 13.39
N HIS A 116 15.13 -7.51 14.51
CA HIS A 116 16.05 -8.23 15.38
C HIS A 116 16.63 -9.47 14.67
N MET A 117 15.81 -10.23 13.97
CA MET A 117 16.27 -11.37 13.17
C MET A 117 17.33 -10.95 12.14
N LEU A 118 17.07 -9.84 11.44
CA LEU A 118 18.00 -9.37 10.41
C LEU A 118 19.32 -8.89 10.98
N GLU A 119 19.32 -8.29 12.17
CA GLU A 119 20.56 -7.93 12.86
C GLU A 119 21.44 -9.16 13.12
N HIS A 120 20.83 -10.27 13.55
CA HIS A 120 21.53 -11.54 13.75
C HIS A 120 22.09 -12.11 12.44
N LEU A 121 21.53 -11.74 11.30
CA LEU A 121 22.00 -12.19 9.98
C LEU A 121 23.00 -11.22 9.35
N GLY A 122 23.45 -10.22 10.09
CA GLY A 122 24.47 -9.27 9.64
C GLY A 122 23.94 -7.98 9.02
N ALA A 123 22.64 -7.67 9.17
CA ALA A 123 22.11 -6.38 8.74
C ALA A 123 22.62 -5.26 9.64
N ILE A 124 22.70 -4.10 9.08
CA ILE A 124 23.13 -2.90 9.79
C ILE A 124 21.98 -1.89 9.84
#